data_7c5ca4ee1ac9fdea61d3773a8430f104
#
_entry.id   7c5ca4ee1ac9fdea61d3773a8430f104
#
_cell.length_a   1.000
_cell.length_b   1.000
_cell.length_c   1.000
_cell.angle_alpha   90.00
_cell.angle_beta   90.00
_cell.angle_gamma   90.00
#
_symmetry.space_group_name_H-M   'P 1'
#
loop_
_entity.id
_entity.type
_entity.pdbx_description
1 polymer ?
#
loop_
_entity_poly.entity_id
_entity_poly.type
_entity_poly.pdbx_seq_one_letter_code
_entity_poly.pdbx_strand_id
1 'polypeptide(L)'
;MVAVVRYPKTHTMTQVDINVTAGKAQVQEPWIWRLSRDFNVRVNIRKANIDADFGWIQLELEGPVEEIQRATAWLMTTGLTVEALQRAVGA
;
A
#
# COMPACT_ATOMS: atom_id res chain seq x y z
N MET A 1 6.57 -7.84 -27.47
CA MET A 1 7.64 -7.88 -26.57
C MET A 1 7.24 -7.37 -25.20
N VAL A 2 7.60 -8.06 -24.27
CA VAL A 2 7.24 -7.70 -22.95
C VAL A 2 8.15 -6.65 -22.43
N ALA A 3 7.59 -5.57 -22.04
CA ALA A 3 8.36 -4.59 -21.36
C ALA A 3 8.63 -5.11 -19.99
N VAL A 4 9.81 -5.47 -19.75
CA VAL A 4 10.18 -5.87 -18.42
C VAL A 4 10.37 -4.61 -17.64
N VAL A 5 9.58 -4.47 -16.61
CA VAL A 5 9.79 -3.36 -15.73
C VAL A 5 11.04 -3.67 -14.93
N ARG A 6 12.03 -2.88 -15.15
CA ARG A 6 13.25 -3.03 -14.39
C ARG A 6 13.44 -1.83 -13.57
N TYR A 7 13.76 -2.05 -12.34
CA TYR A 7 14.18 -0.95 -11.51
C TYR A 7 15.62 -0.67 -11.82
N PRO A 8 15.98 0.57 -12.04
CA PRO A 8 17.39 0.90 -12.19
C PRO A 8 18.16 0.42 -10.99
N LYS A 9 19.38 0.03 -11.20
CA LYS A 9 20.18 -0.47 -10.10
C LYS A 9 20.38 0.54 -9.01
N THR A 10 20.24 1.81 -9.35
CA THR A 10 20.39 2.86 -8.35
C THR A 10 19.15 2.99 -7.48
N HIS A 11 18.06 2.37 -7.87
CA HIS A 11 16.85 2.45 -7.05
C HIS A 11 16.94 1.48 -5.91
N THR A 12 16.68 1.97 -4.74
CA THR A 12 16.62 1.13 -3.57
C THR A 12 15.20 0.65 -3.40
N MET A 13 15.05 -0.63 -3.31
CA MET A 13 13.76 -1.21 -2.97
C MET A 13 13.54 -1.00 -1.49
N THR A 14 12.38 -0.52 -1.16
CA THR A 14 12.02 -0.19 0.21
C THR A 14 10.79 -0.98 0.60
N GLN A 15 10.72 -1.36 1.86
CA GLN A 15 9.54 -1.99 2.42
C GLN A 15 9.01 -1.10 3.52
N VAL A 16 7.72 -0.84 3.49
CA VAL A 16 7.06 -0.12 4.57
C VAL A 16 5.81 -0.87 4.96
N ASP A 17 5.47 -0.80 6.22
CA ASP A 17 4.24 -1.35 6.73
C ASP A 17 3.30 -0.19 7.02
N ILE A 18 2.08 -0.31 6.56
CA ILE A 18 1.06 0.69 6.82
C ILE A 18 -0.21 0.03 7.33
N ASN A 19 -0.96 0.78 8.06
CA ASN A 19 -2.28 0.35 8.52
C ASN A 19 -3.30 1.23 7.82
N VAL A 20 -4.22 0.62 7.10
CA VAL A 20 -5.23 1.35 6.35
C VAL A 20 -6.58 1.06 6.98
N THR A 21 -7.29 2.12 7.31
CA THR A 21 -8.61 2.01 7.87
C THR A 21 -9.63 2.52 6.85
N ALA A 22 -10.63 1.71 6.58
CA ALA A 22 -11.67 2.04 5.62
C ALA A 22 -13.01 2.12 6.34
N GLY A 23 -13.70 3.22 6.14
CA GLY A 23 -15.06 3.36 6.63
C GLY A 23 -16.05 2.70 5.69
N LYS A 24 -17.33 2.85 6.00
CA LYS A 24 -18.39 2.14 5.28
C LYS A 24 -18.35 2.39 3.77
N ALA A 25 -18.09 3.60 3.36
CA ALA A 25 -18.08 3.95 1.95
C ALA A 25 -16.91 3.30 1.22
N GLN A 26 -15.76 3.19 1.86
CA GLN A 26 -14.56 2.69 1.22
C GLN A 26 -14.39 1.19 1.33
N VAL A 27 -15.04 0.57 2.30
CA VAL A 27 -14.81 -0.85 2.54
C VAL A 27 -15.26 -1.71 1.35
N GLN A 28 -16.17 -1.20 0.55
CA GLN A 28 -16.67 -1.93 -0.60
C GLN A 28 -15.96 -1.56 -1.90
N GLU A 29 -15.05 -0.61 -1.85
CA GLU A 29 -14.30 -0.20 -3.04
C GLU A 29 -13.09 -1.09 -3.24
N PRO A 30 -12.75 -1.41 -4.48
CA PRO A 30 -11.61 -2.30 -4.73
C PRO A 30 -10.28 -1.55 -4.67
N TRP A 31 -10.02 -0.88 -3.57
CA TRP A 31 -8.84 -0.04 -3.47
C TRP A 31 -7.53 -0.83 -3.42
N ILE A 32 -7.56 -2.04 -2.87
CA ILE A 32 -6.35 -2.86 -2.85
C ILE A 32 -5.97 -3.26 -4.27
N TRP A 33 -6.96 -3.60 -5.07
CA TRP A 33 -6.72 -3.96 -6.46
C TRP A 33 -6.17 -2.76 -7.24
N ARG A 34 -6.76 -1.59 -7.04
CA ARG A 34 -6.27 -0.39 -7.70
C ARG A 34 -4.85 -0.06 -7.27
N LEU A 35 -4.57 -0.23 -6.00
CA LEU A 35 -3.23 0.02 -5.47
C LEU A 35 -2.20 -0.83 -6.17
N SER A 36 -2.45 -2.12 -6.31
CA SER A 36 -1.50 -3.00 -6.94
C SER A 36 -1.46 -2.85 -8.45
N ARG A 37 -2.55 -2.39 -9.07
CA ARG A 37 -2.58 -2.21 -10.51
C ARG A 37 -1.92 -0.91 -10.95
N ASP A 38 -2.18 0.17 -10.22
CA ASP A 38 -1.81 1.50 -10.68
C ASP A 38 -0.43 1.97 -10.20
N PHE A 39 0.13 1.29 -9.24
CA PHE A 39 1.42 1.67 -8.70
C PHE A 39 2.38 0.50 -8.77
N ASN A 40 3.64 0.83 -8.93
CA ASN A 40 4.66 -0.17 -9.07
C ASN A 40 5.14 -0.61 -7.70
N VAL A 41 4.22 -1.14 -6.92
CA VAL A 41 4.50 -1.64 -5.58
C VAL A 41 3.94 -3.04 -5.45
N ARG A 42 4.61 -3.83 -4.66
CA ARG A 42 4.13 -5.15 -4.29
C ARG A 42 3.37 -5.00 -2.98
N VAL A 43 2.17 -5.56 -2.94
CA VAL A 43 1.28 -5.41 -1.80
C VAL A 43 1.08 -6.76 -1.13
N ASN A 44 1.44 -6.85 0.12
CA ASN A 44 1.17 -8.05 0.92
C ASN A 44 0.26 -7.69 2.07
N ILE A 45 -0.78 -8.47 2.26
CA ILE A 45 -1.68 -8.29 3.39
C ILE A 45 -1.13 -9.06 4.57
N ARG A 46 -0.86 -8.36 5.65
CA ARG A 46 -0.35 -8.98 6.87
C ARG A 46 -1.47 -9.37 7.82
N LYS A 47 -2.42 -8.48 7.98
CA LYS A 47 -3.57 -8.70 8.84
C LYS A 47 -4.73 -7.94 8.25
N ALA A 48 -5.92 -8.44 8.48
CA ALA A 48 -7.11 -7.74 8.03
C ALA A 48 -8.25 -8.08 8.97
N ASN A 49 -9.10 -7.09 9.20
CA ASN A 49 -10.32 -7.29 9.95
C ASN A 49 -11.36 -6.42 9.28
N ILE A 50 -12.26 -7.05 8.54
CA ILE A 50 -13.19 -6.34 7.67
C ILE A 50 -14.60 -6.84 7.94
N ASP A 51 -15.53 -5.92 8.12
CA ASP A 51 -16.94 -6.25 8.13
C ASP A 51 -17.66 -5.28 7.17
N ALA A 52 -18.96 -5.25 7.21
CA ALA A 52 -19.74 -4.46 6.25
C ALA A 52 -19.60 -2.95 6.45
N ASP A 53 -19.27 -2.52 7.66
CA ASP A 53 -19.26 -1.11 8.00
C ASP A 53 -17.89 -0.53 8.22
N PHE A 54 -16.90 -1.38 8.37
CA PHE A 54 -15.59 -0.92 8.80
C PHE A 54 -14.55 -1.97 8.47
N GLY A 55 -13.37 -1.52 8.17
CA GLY A 55 -12.27 -2.45 7.96
C GLY A 55 -10.95 -1.79 8.26
N TRP A 56 -10.02 -2.57 8.76
CA TRP A 56 -8.64 -2.13 8.80
C TRP A 56 -7.78 -3.27 8.25
N ILE A 57 -6.73 -2.88 7.55
CA ILE A 57 -5.85 -3.83 6.91
C ILE A 57 -4.43 -3.36 7.11
N GLN A 58 -3.60 -4.27 7.56
CA GLN A 58 -2.18 -4.00 7.68
C GLN A 58 -1.49 -4.54 6.44
N LEU A 59 -0.85 -3.66 5.73
CA LEU A 59 -0.20 -3.97 4.47
C LEU A 59 1.29 -3.76 4.55
N GLU A 60 2.01 -4.58 3.82
CA GLU A 60 3.42 -4.33 3.54
C GLU A 60 3.51 -3.90 2.10
N LEU A 61 4.10 -2.75 1.86
CA LEU A 61 4.35 -2.26 0.50
C LEU A 61 5.84 -2.35 0.22
N GLU A 62 6.17 -2.90 -0.92
CA GLU A 62 7.56 -3.04 -1.33
C GLU A 62 7.73 -2.48 -2.73
N GLY A 63 8.72 -1.65 -2.92
CA GLY A 63 9.00 -1.09 -4.23
C GLY A 63 9.93 0.10 -4.12
N PRO A 64 10.12 0.81 -5.22
CA PRO A 64 10.91 2.04 -5.18
C PRO A 64 10.23 3.05 -4.26
N VAL A 65 11.03 3.81 -3.55
CA VAL A 65 10.49 4.74 -2.56
C VAL A 65 9.52 5.74 -3.18
N GLU A 66 9.78 6.16 -4.41
CA GLU A 66 8.90 7.11 -5.08
C GLU A 66 7.53 6.51 -5.32
N GLU A 67 7.48 5.25 -5.68
CA GLU A 67 6.21 4.59 -5.93
C GLU A 67 5.44 4.35 -4.64
N ILE A 68 6.16 4.02 -3.58
CA ILE A 68 5.52 3.87 -2.27
C ILE A 68 4.93 5.20 -1.82
N GLN A 69 5.64 6.30 -2.03
CA GLN A 69 5.14 7.60 -1.66
C GLN A 69 3.92 7.99 -2.49
N ARG A 70 3.94 7.72 -3.78
CA ARG A 70 2.79 7.99 -4.65
C ARG A 70 1.59 7.16 -4.24
N ALA A 71 1.82 5.90 -3.95
CA ALA A 71 0.75 4.98 -3.57
C ALA A 71 0.11 5.40 -2.25
N THR A 72 0.90 5.74 -1.25
CA THR A 72 0.36 6.16 0.04
C THR A 72 -0.37 7.49 -0.07
N ALA A 73 0.14 8.42 -0.87
CA ALA A 73 -0.54 9.68 -1.10
C ALA A 73 -1.89 9.45 -1.78
N TRP A 74 -1.91 8.56 -2.75
CA TRP A 74 -3.17 8.23 -3.42
C TRP A 74 -4.19 7.64 -2.45
N LEU A 75 -3.76 6.73 -1.59
CA LEU A 75 -4.66 6.13 -0.60
C LEU A 75 -5.30 7.20 0.27
N MET A 76 -4.53 8.20 0.66
CA MET A 76 -5.05 9.27 1.49
C MET A 76 -6.10 10.10 0.76
N THR A 77 -6.01 10.22 -0.56
CA THR A 77 -6.98 11.00 -1.32
C THR A 77 -8.29 10.27 -1.52
N THR A 78 -8.34 8.98 -1.26
CA THR A 78 -9.55 8.19 -1.46
C THR A 78 -10.45 8.15 -0.25
N GLY A 79 -10.10 8.85 0.79
CA GLY A 79 -10.88 8.83 2.03
C GLY A 79 -10.47 7.75 3.01
N LEU A 80 -9.44 6.99 2.68
CA LEU A 80 -8.91 6.01 3.61
C LEU A 80 -8.00 6.69 4.62
N THR A 81 -7.97 6.16 5.82
CA THR A 81 -7.02 6.63 6.83
C THR A 81 -5.79 5.73 6.77
N VAL A 82 -4.65 6.35 6.53
CA VAL A 82 -3.40 5.62 6.38
C VAL A 82 -2.46 6.00 7.51
N GLU A 83 -1.93 4.98 8.17
CA GLU A 83 -1.02 5.19 9.27
C GLU A 83 0.25 4.38 9.00
N ALA A 84 1.37 5.04 8.98
CA ALA A 84 2.63 4.34 8.80
C ALA A 84 2.99 3.64 10.09
N LEU A 85 3.32 2.37 9.98
CA LEU A 85 3.75 1.61 11.14
C LEU A 85 5.26 1.71 11.22
N GLN A 86 5.76 2.05 12.40
CA GLN A 86 7.16 2.16 12.56
C GLN A 86 7.75 0.81 12.71
N ARG A 87 8.69 0.51 11.87
CA ARG A 87 9.43 -0.70 12.06
C ARG A 87 10.46 -0.45 13.10
N ALA A 88 10.58 -1.38 13.96
CA ALA A 88 11.71 -1.42 14.80
C ALA A 88 12.85 -1.73 13.88
N VAL A 89 13.46 -0.77 13.43
CA VAL A 89 14.51 -0.95 12.60
C VAL A 89 15.62 -1.42 13.33
N GLY A 90 15.70 -2.49 13.54
CA GLY A 90 16.86 -2.84 14.05
C GLY A 90 17.81 -2.22 13.27
N ALA A 91 17.65 -1.70 13.04
CA ALA A 91 18.25 -1.12 12.32
C ALA A 91 18.65 -1.38 11.83
#